data_4b1256103d847b63145de8ff2363986f
#
_entry.id   4b1256103d847b63145de8ff2363986f
#
_cell.length_a   1.000
_cell.length_b   1.000
_cell.length_c   1.000
_cell.angle_alpha   90.00
_cell.angle_beta   90.00
_cell.angle_gamma   90.00
#
_symmetry.space_group_name_H-M   'P 1'
#
loop_
_entity.id
_entity.type
_entity.pdbx_description
1 polymer ?
#
loop_
_entity_poly.entity_id
_entity_poly.type
_entity_poly.pdbx_seq_one_letter_code
_entity_poly.pdbx_strand_id
1 'polypeptide(L)'
;MSMQDKVLILHGWGGSDAPHWQAELAAAIAKDYGTVSFPLLDNCHFPSKNRWVKQLKEILEDFKPDTIVCHSLATTLWFWLCNEPTMKEIPQIKRLFMVSPPSITTEVDTIKTFFPCELPENLYAKEVQMIVSDNDPYIQVKEAESMAKKFDIPLTVIKNAGHINADSGYGKWELIEDLVMEKR
;
A
#
# COMPACT_ATOMS: atom_id res chain seq x y z
N MET A 1 15.90 11.09 -0.68
CA MET A 1 16.11 9.65 -0.36
C MET A 1 17.59 9.44 -0.11
N SER A 2 17.98 8.86 1.01
CA SER A 2 19.38 8.45 1.15
C SER A 2 19.64 7.31 0.16
N MET A 3 20.86 7.20 -0.41
CA MET A 3 21.21 6.12 -1.35
C MET A 3 21.08 4.70 -0.78
N GLN A 4 20.59 4.57 0.46
CA GLN A 4 20.44 3.29 1.18
C GLN A 4 19.00 2.95 1.51
N ASP A 5 18.01 3.84 1.25
CA ASP A 5 16.61 3.53 1.56
C ASP A 5 16.04 2.49 0.62
N LYS A 6 15.54 1.42 1.19
CA LYS A 6 14.91 0.30 0.48
C LYS A 6 13.42 0.51 0.40
N VAL A 7 12.84 0.50 -0.78
CA VAL A 7 11.41 0.69 -1.02
C VAL A 7 10.77 -0.63 -1.41
N LEU A 8 9.74 -1.04 -0.66
CA LEU A 8 8.87 -2.16 -1.00
C LEU A 8 7.55 -1.61 -1.55
N ILE A 9 7.19 -2.01 -2.76
CA ILE A 9 5.93 -1.66 -3.39
C ILE A 9 5.03 -2.91 -3.39
N LEU A 10 3.81 -2.78 -2.85
CA LEU A 10 2.85 -3.87 -2.73
C LEU A 10 1.61 -3.55 -3.56
N HIS A 11 1.34 -4.37 -4.57
CA HIS A 11 0.18 -4.24 -5.44
C HIS A 11 -1.11 -4.72 -4.77
N GLY A 12 -2.25 -4.28 -5.30
CA GLY A 12 -3.57 -4.74 -4.92
C GLY A 12 -4.03 -6.01 -5.65
N TRP A 13 -5.34 -6.24 -5.63
CA TRP A 13 -5.98 -7.32 -6.37
C TRP A 13 -5.74 -7.18 -7.88
N GLY A 14 -5.37 -8.27 -8.53
CA GLY A 14 -5.10 -8.32 -9.98
C GLY A 14 -3.67 -7.92 -10.39
N GLY A 15 -2.84 -7.45 -9.47
CA GLY A 15 -1.51 -6.96 -9.81
C GLY A 15 -1.51 -5.47 -10.16
N SER A 16 -0.35 -4.95 -10.59
CA SER A 16 -0.17 -3.54 -10.99
C SER A 16 0.88 -3.42 -12.09
N ASP A 17 0.69 -4.20 -13.16
CA ASP A 17 1.55 -4.15 -14.34
C ASP A 17 1.49 -2.78 -15.03
N ALA A 18 2.52 -2.44 -15.81
CA ALA A 18 2.50 -1.22 -16.62
C ALA A 18 1.25 -1.15 -17.51
N PRO A 19 0.57 0.00 -17.64
CA PRO A 19 1.06 1.34 -17.26
C PRO A 19 0.66 1.82 -15.84
N HIS A 20 0.43 0.92 -14.89
CA HIS A 20 0.04 1.30 -13.52
C HIS A 20 1.15 2.13 -12.84
N TRP A 21 0.77 3.16 -12.05
CA TRP A 21 1.71 4.05 -11.38
C TRP A 21 2.74 3.34 -10.48
N GLN A 22 2.40 2.18 -9.91
CA GLN A 22 3.35 1.42 -9.09
C GLN A 22 4.50 0.84 -9.91
N ALA A 23 4.23 0.38 -11.13
CA ALA A 23 5.28 -0.06 -12.05
C ALA A 23 6.17 1.12 -12.50
N GLU A 24 5.57 2.28 -12.78
CA GLU A 24 6.31 3.50 -13.12
C GLU A 24 7.17 4.00 -11.95
N LEU A 25 6.62 3.98 -10.71
CA LEU A 25 7.38 4.33 -9.50
C LEU A 25 8.56 3.39 -9.28
N ALA A 26 8.38 2.08 -9.44
CA ALA A 26 9.47 1.10 -9.33
C ALA A 26 10.57 1.39 -10.35
N ALA A 27 10.20 1.68 -11.59
CA ALA A 27 11.13 2.04 -12.65
C ALA A 27 11.86 3.37 -12.35
N ALA A 28 11.15 4.37 -11.84
CA ALA A 28 11.73 5.66 -11.47
C ALA A 28 12.76 5.51 -10.34
N ILE A 29 12.45 4.74 -9.29
CA ILE A 29 13.37 4.47 -8.18
C ILE A 29 14.62 3.74 -8.69
N ALA A 30 14.45 2.70 -9.50
CA ALA A 30 15.57 1.94 -10.05
C ALA A 30 16.48 2.78 -10.96
N LYS A 31 15.91 3.69 -11.77
CA LYS A 31 16.66 4.63 -12.63
C LYS A 31 17.47 5.65 -11.82
N ASP A 32 17.01 6.00 -10.62
CA ASP A 32 17.69 6.93 -9.71
C ASP A 32 18.61 6.20 -8.71
N TYR A 33 19.05 5.01 -9.08
CA TYR A 33 19.94 4.15 -8.27
C TYR A 33 19.37 3.75 -6.89
N GLY A 34 18.06 3.87 -6.70
CA GLY A 34 17.38 3.41 -5.49
C GLY A 34 17.24 1.88 -5.44
N THR A 35 17.11 1.34 -4.23
CA THR A 35 16.82 -0.08 -4.03
C THR A 35 15.32 -0.28 -3.91
N VAL A 36 14.72 -1.02 -4.85
CA VAL A 36 13.28 -1.27 -4.89
C VAL A 36 12.97 -2.76 -5.03
N SER A 37 11.94 -3.21 -4.31
CA SER A 37 11.31 -4.52 -4.51
C SER A 37 9.84 -4.30 -4.87
N PHE A 38 9.42 -4.88 -5.99
CA PHE A 38 8.03 -4.86 -6.45
C PHE A 38 7.61 -6.29 -6.80
N PRO A 39 7.37 -7.14 -5.78
CA PRO A 39 7.06 -8.54 -5.99
C PRO A 39 5.64 -8.75 -6.50
N LEU A 40 5.44 -9.75 -7.35
CA LEU A 40 4.13 -10.28 -7.64
C LEU A 40 3.70 -11.19 -6.50
N LEU A 41 2.60 -10.83 -5.81
CA LEU A 41 2.04 -11.65 -4.75
C LEU A 41 1.29 -12.87 -5.32
N ASP A 42 1.31 -13.96 -4.56
CA ASP A 42 0.76 -15.26 -4.97
C ASP A 42 -0.67 -15.17 -5.47
N ASN A 43 -0.90 -15.72 -6.67
CA ASN A 43 -2.22 -15.81 -7.30
C ASN A 43 -3.03 -14.50 -7.21
N CYS A 44 -2.48 -13.40 -7.70
CA CYS A 44 -3.03 -12.05 -7.49
C CYS A 44 -4.46 -11.85 -8.02
N HIS A 45 -4.94 -12.69 -8.96
CA HIS A 45 -6.31 -12.64 -9.47
C HIS A 45 -7.31 -13.34 -8.54
N PHE A 46 -6.87 -14.33 -7.77
CA PHE A 46 -7.68 -15.07 -6.78
C PHE A 46 -6.89 -15.17 -5.46
N PRO A 47 -6.64 -14.05 -4.80
CA PRO A 47 -5.71 -14.01 -3.68
C PRO A 47 -6.28 -14.67 -2.43
N SER A 48 -5.38 -15.25 -1.64
CA SER A 48 -5.68 -15.77 -0.31
C SER A 48 -4.98 -14.92 0.75
N LYS A 49 -5.74 -14.39 1.71
CA LYS A 49 -5.19 -13.60 2.81
C LYS A 49 -4.03 -14.31 3.52
N ASN A 50 -4.21 -15.58 3.87
CA ASN A 50 -3.19 -16.30 4.63
C ASN A 50 -1.89 -16.50 3.83
N ARG A 51 -2.00 -16.74 2.52
CA ARG A 51 -0.82 -16.86 1.64
C ARG A 51 -0.10 -15.52 1.50
N TRP A 52 -0.85 -14.43 1.30
CA TRP A 52 -0.27 -13.10 1.16
C TRP A 52 0.37 -12.62 2.46
N VAL A 53 -0.25 -12.87 3.62
CA VAL A 53 0.36 -12.55 4.93
C VAL A 53 1.67 -13.33 5.11
N LYS A 54 1.68 -14.63 4.79
CA LYS A 54 2.91 -15.43 4.88
C LYS A 54 4.00 -14.88 3.95
N GLN A 55 3.68 -14.64 2.68
CA GLN A 55 4.61 -14.11 1.69
C GLN A 55 5.15 -12.74 2.10
N LEU A 56 4.28 -11.86 2.63
CA LEU A 56 4.72 -10.54 3.11
C LEU A 56 5.70 -10.65 4.29
N LYS A 57 5.48 -11.57 5.23
CA LYS A 57 6.43 -11.83 6.32
C LYS A 57 7.80 -12.21 5.78
N GLU A 58 7.87 -13.16 4.86
CA GLU A 58 9.10 -13.61 4.22
C GLU A 58 9.82 -12.45 3.50
N ILE A 59 9.07 -11.64 2.74
CA ILE A 59 9.61 -10.44 2.06
C ILE A 59 10.20 -9.44 3.07
N LEU A 60 9.51 -9.17 4.17
CA LEU A 60 9.98 -8.23 5.18
C LEU A 60 11.24 -8.71 5.90
N GLU A 61 11.34 -10.00 6.19
CA GLU A 61 12.51 -10.62 6.79
C GLU A 61 13.74 -10.56 5.87
N ASP A 62 13.55 -10.82 4.58
CA ASP A 62 14.65 -10.89 3.60
C ASP A 62 15.06 -9.50 3.10
N PHE A 63 14.08 -8.68 2.68
CA PHE A 63 14.34 -7.40 2.05
C PHE A 63 14.59 -6.28 3.06
N LYS A 64 13.92 -6.29 4.22
CA LYS A 64 14.01 -5.28 5.29
C LYS A 64 13.83 -3.86 4.74
N PRO A 65 12.65 -3.50 4.23
CA PRO A 65 12.40 -2.21 3.64
C PRO A 65 12.41 -1.08 4.67
N ASP A 66 12.85 0.11 4.25
CA ASP A 66 12.70 1.35 5.01
C ASP A 66 11.38 2.03 4.73
N THR A 67 10.92 1.93 3.48
CA THR A 67 9.66 2.53 2.99
C THR A 67 8.78 1.46 2.36
N ILE A 68 7.50 1.49 2.68
CA ILE A 68 6.49 0.62 2.07
C ILE A 68 5.42 1.47 1.39
N VAL A 69 5.05 1.08 0.17
CA VAL A 69 3.99 1.71 -0.61
C VAL A 69 2.92 0.67 -0.93
N CYS A 70 1.77 0.78 -0.28
CA CYS A 70 0.62 -0.10 -0.45
C CYS A 70 -0.42 0.53 -1.37
N HIS A 71 -0.98 -0.23 -2.30
CA HIS A 71 -2.15 0.16 -3.08
C HIS A 71 -3.30 -0.81 -2.84
N SER A 72 -4.51 -0.26 -2.64
CA SER A 72 -5.75 -1.05 -2.59
C SER A 72 -5.67 -2.19 -1.55
N LEU A 73 -5.91 -3.43 -1.97
CA LEU A 73 -5.92 -4.63 -1.12
C LEU A 73 -4.61 -4.84 -0.35
N ALA A 74 -3.47 -4.31 -0.83
CA ALA A 74 -2.22 -4.35 -0.08
C ALA A 74 -2.28 -3.55 1.22
N THR A 75 -3.10 -2.51 1.31
CA THR A 75 -3.34 -1.79 2.58
C THR A 75 -4.08 -2.68 3.59
N THR A 76 -5.09 -3.42 3.13
CA THR A 76 -5.79 -4.41 3.97
C THR A 76 -4.83 -5.54 4.40
N LEU A 77 -3.97 -6.00 3.50
CA LEU A 77 -2.92 -6.97 3.82
C LEU A 77 -1.99 -6.45 4.93
N TRP A 78 -1.59 -5.17 4.86
CA TRP A 78 -0.79 -4.53 5.90
C TRP A 78 -1.52 -4.51 7.25
N PHE A 79 -2.83 -4.19 7.27
CA PHE A 79 -3.64 -4.23 8.49
C PHE A 79 -3.68 -5.63 9.09
N TRP A 80 -3.87 -6.68 8.26
CA TRP A 80 -3.82 -8.06 8.73
C TRP A 80 -2.48 -8.42 9.36
N LEU A 81 -1.38 -8.01 8.73
CA LEU A 81 -0.05 -8.25 9.28
C LEU A 81 0.16 -7.51 10.59
N CYS A 82 -0.28 -6.25 10.69
CA CYS A 82 -0.19 -5.45 11.92
C CYS A 82 -0.95 -6.07 13.10
N ASN A 83 -2.01 -6.85 12.84
CA ASN A 83 -2.77 -7.57 13.86
C ASN A 83 -2.13 -8.92 14.25
N GLU A 84 -1.07 -9.35 13.57
CA GLU A 84 -0.35 -10.59 13.92
C GLU A 84 0.56 -10.37 15.15
N PRO A 85 0.59 -11.32 16.10
CA PRO A 85 1.45 -11.19 17.27
C PRO A 85 2.95 -11.02 16.96
N THR A 86 3.39 -11.63 15.85
CA THR A 86 4.78 -11.60 15.37
C THR A 86 5.19 -10.26 14.77
N MET A 87 4.24 -9.34 14.52
CA MET A 87 4.57 -8.01 13.96
C MET A 87 5.52 -7.22 14.84
N LYS A 88 5.50 -7.45 16.16
CA LYS A 88 6.41 -6.80 17.12
C LYS A 88 7.89 -7.18 16.93
N GLU A 89 8.16 -8.28 16.24
CA GLU A 89 9.51 -8.78 15.94
C GLU A 89 10.08 -8.16 14.65
N ILE A 90 9.23 -7.55 13.82
CA ILE A 90 9.63 -6.90 12.57
C ILE A 90 10.17 -5.50 12.90
N PRO A 91 11.31 -5.09 12.34
CA PRO A 91 11.83 -3.74 12.51
C PRO A 91 10.80 -2.68 12.09
N GLN A 92 10.67 -1.61 12.88
CA GLN A 92 9.75 -0.52 12.57
C GLN A 92 10.12 0.12 11.23
N ILE A 93 9.12 0.23 10.34
CA ILE A 93 9.24 0.87 9.05
C ILE A 93 9.42 2.38 9.24
N LYS A 94 10.24 3.03 8.42
CA LYS A 94 10.40 4.48 8.47
C LYS A 94 9.18 5.18 7.91
N ARG A 95 8.75 4.80 6.68
CA ARG A 95 7.62 5.44 5.98
C ARG A 95 6.66 4.42 5.39
N LEU A 96 5.38 4.68 5.54
CA LEU A 96 4.29 3.88 4.95
C LEU A 96 3.35 4.80 4.16
N PHE A 97 3.16 4.48 2.90
CA PHE A 97 2.18 5.13 2.04
C PHE A 97 1.03 4.16 1.78
N MET A 98 -0.19 4.59 2.11
CA MET A 98 -1.42 3.83 1.87
C MET A 98 -2.25 4.56 0.82
N VAL A 99 -2.35 3.98 -0.37
CA VAL A 99 -3.06 4.57 -1.51
C VAL A 99 -4.32 3.78 -1.79
N SER A 100 -5.46 4.46 -1.82
CA SER A 100 -6.79 3.88 -2.10
C SER A 100 -7.08 2.61 -1.28
N PRO A 101 -7.00 2.63 0.06
CA PRO A 101 -7.42 1.49 0.86
C PRO A 101 -8.89 1.18 0.56
N PRO A 102 -9.29 -0.09 0.40
CA PRO A 102 -10.72 -0.41 0.32
C PRO A 102 -11.40 -0.30 1.69
N SER A 103 -12.73 -0.21 1.70
CA SER A 103 -13.52 -0.31 2.92
C SER A 103 -13.18 -1.60 3.68
N ILE A 104 -13.13 -1.53 5.02
CA ILE A 104 -12.88 -2.71 5.87
C ILE A 104 -14.02 -3.74 5.83
N THR A 105 -15.14 -3.37 5.24
CA THR A 105 -16.32 -4.23 5.05
C THR A 105 -16.61 -4.53 3.57
N THR A 106 -15.60 -4.44 2.71
CA THR A 106 -15.75 -4.72 1.27
C THR A 106 -16.36 -6.10 1.02
N GLU A 107 -17.39 -6.15 0.18
CA GLU A 107 -18.12 -7.36 -0.19
C GLU A 107 -17.84 -7.73 -1.66
N VAL A 108 -16.67 -8.32 -1.90
CA VAL A 108 -16.29 -8.85 -3.22
C VAL A 108 -15.85 -10.31 -3.04
N ASP A 109 -16.55 -11.23 -3.67
CA ASP A 109 -16.38 -12.68 -3.47
C ASP A 109 -14.94 -13.15 -3.69
N THR A 110 -14.25 -12.62 -4.71
CA THR A 110 -12.89 -13.03 -5.06
C THR A 110 -11.86 -12.71 -3.97
N ILE A 111 -12.11 -11.67 -3.19
CA ILE A 111 -11.21 -11.19 -2.14
C ILE A 111 -11.81 -11.30 -0.73
N LYS A 112 -12.89 -12.03 -0.58
CA LYS A 112 -13.63 -12.18 0.69
C LYS A 112 -12.80 -12.73 1.86
N THR A 113 -11.69 -13.40 1.60
CA THR A 113 -10.80 -13.89 2.66
C THR A 113 -10.10 -12.76 3.42
N PHE A 114 -10.07 -11.55 2.85
CA PHE A 114 -9.50 -10.37 3.47
C PHE A 114 -10.51 -9.58 4.31
N PHE A 115 -11.81 -9.87 4.19
CA PHE A 115 -12.87 -9.07 4.80
C PHE A 115 -13.85 -9.92 5.64
N PRO A 116 -14.48 -9.33 6.67
CA PRO A 116 -14.16 -8.00 7.20
C PRO A 116 -12.74 -7.93 7.78
N CYS A 117 -12.14 -6.74 7.75
CA CYS A 117 -10.81 -6.49 8.31
C CYS A 117 -10.93 -5.58 9.54
N GLU A 118 -10.22 -5.92 10.61
CA GLU A 118 -10.11 -5.04 11.76
C GLU A 118 -8.95 -4.05 11.59
N LEU A 119 -9.22 -2.77 11.87
CA LEU A 119 -8.15 -1.78 11.89
C LEU A 119 -7.21 -2.05 13.07
N PRO A 120 -5.90 -2.15 12.84
CA PRO A 120 -4.94 -2.43 13.90
C PRO A 120 -4.83 -1.25 14.87
N GLU A 121 -4.24 -1.51 16.05
CA GLU A 121 -3.91 -0.47 17.01
C GLU A 121 -2.66 0.32 16.61
N ASN A 122 -1.74 -0.30 15.86
CA ASN A 122 -0.48 0.30 15.44
C ASN A 122 -0.16 -0.07 14.00
N LEU A 123 0.31 0.87 13.21
CA LEU A 123 0.75 0.66 11.82
C LEU A 123 2.23 0.29 11.69
N TYR A 124 2.98 0.26 12.79
CA TYR A 124 4.41 -0.09 12.84
C TYR A 124 5.30 0.70 11.86
N ALA A 125 4.92 1.93 11.59
CA ALA A 125 5.69 2.88 10.79
C ALA A 125 5.81 4.21 11.54
N LYS A 126 6.95 4.91 11.35
CA LYS A 126 7.19 6.20 12.02
C LYS A 126 6.41 7.33 11.37
N GLU A 127 6.37 7.33 10.06
CA GLU A 127 5.66 8.30 9.24
C GLU A 127 4.69 7.54 8.34
N VAL A 128 3.43 7.94 8.37
CA VAL A 128 2.38 7.31 7.55
C VAL A 128 1.64 8.40 6.81
N GLN A 129 1.32 8.16 5.55
CA GLN A 129 0.47 9.02 4.75
C GLN A 129 -0.60 8.19 4.03
N MET A 130 -1.85 8.66 4.09
CA MET A 130 -2.96 8.07 3.34
C MET A 130 -3.36 8.99 2.19
N ILE A 131 -3.54 8.41 1.00
CA ILE A 131 -3.97 9.12 -0.21
C ILE A 131 -5.19 8.40 -0.77
N VAL A 132 -6.29 9.12 -0.97
CA VAL A 132 -7.55 8.58 -1.47
C VAL A 132 -8.16 9.49 -2.54
N SER A 133 -9.16 8.99 -3.23
CA SER A 133 -9.98 9.76 -4.17
C SER A 133 -11.36 10.03 -3.60
N ASP A 134 -11.97 11.17 -3.99
CA ASP A 134 -13.34 11.50 -3.58
C ASP A 134 -14.43 10.71 -4.32
N ASN A 135 -14.05 9.97 -5.37
CA ASN A 135 -14.94 9.13 -6.16
C ASN A 135 -14.46 7.67 -6.29
N ASP A 136 -13.67 7.18 -5.33
CA ASP A 136 -13.23 5.79 -5.30
C ASP A 136 -14.44 4.86 -5.08
N PRO A 137 -14.65 3.83 -5.95
CA PRO A 137 -15.78 2.93 -5.82
C PRO A 137 -15.67 1.95 -4.63
N TYR A 138 -14.48 1.81 -4.04
CA TYR A 138 -14.23 0.82 -2.97
C TYR A 138 -14.19 1.42 -1.57
N ILE A 139 -14.18 2.75 -1.42
CA ILE A 139 -14.22 3.42 -0.13
C ILE A 139 -14.88 4.80 -0.22
N GLN A 140 -15.66 5.14 0.77
CA GLN A 140 -16.17 6.51 0.91
C GLN A 140 -15.15 7.41 1.62
N VAL A 141 -15.06 8.68 1.24
CA VAL A 141 -14.15 9.66 1.86
C VAL A 141 -14.34 9.72 3.38
N LYS A 142 -15.57 9.69 3.87
CA LYS A 142 -15.86 9.68 5.32
C LYS A 142 -15.26 8.51 6.07
N GLU A 143 -15.20 7.33 5.44
CA GLU A 143 -14.55 6.17 6.03
C GLU A 143 -13.03 6.34 6.04
N ALA A 144 -12.45 6.83 4.95
CA ALA A 144 -11.02 7.17 4.89
C ALA A 144 -10.63 8.23 5.94
N GLU A 145 -11.45 9.27 6.12
CA GLU A 145 -11.28 10.29 7.17
C GLU A 145 -11.31 9.66 8.57
N SER A 146 -12.22 8.71 8.79
CA SER A 146 -12.33 7.99 10.08
C SER A 146 -11.10 7.11 10.33
N MET A 147 -10.58 6.42 9.31
CA MET A 147 -9.34 5.65 9.40
C MET A 147 -8.14 6.56 9.70
N ALA A 148 -7.99 7.66 8.96
CA ALA A 148 -6.91 8.62 9.14
C ALA A 148 -6.94 9.23 10.55
N LYS A 149 -8.12 9.57 11.06
CA LYS A 149 -8.31 10.06 12.42
C LYS A 149 -7.97 9.01 13.48
N LYS A 150 -8.36 7.74 13.29
CA LYS A 150 -8.01 6.65 14.21
C LYS A 150 -6.50 6.51 14.37
N PHE A 151 -5.77 6.62 13.26
CA PHE A 151 -4.31 6.46 13.26
C PHE A 151 -3.55 7.78 13.52
N ASP A 152 -4.24 8.90 13.61
CA ASP A 152 -3.65 10.25 13.73
C ASP A 152 -2.64 10.53 12.62
N ILE A 153 -3.04 10.29 11.36
CA ILE A 153 -2.19 10.44 10.17
C ILE A 153 -2.75 11.43 9.17
N PRO A 154 -1.90 12.09 8.36
CA PRO A 154 -2.33 12.96 7.27
C PRO A 154 -3.10 12.17 6.20
N LEU A 155 -4.18 12.79 5.71
CA LEU A 155 -5.00 12.32 4.60
C LEU A 155 -4.95 13.32 3.45
N THR A 156 -4.60 12.83 2.26
CA THR A 156 -4.71 13.59 1.01
C THR A 156 -5.89 13.06 0.21
N VAL A 157 -6.85 13.92 -0.13
CA VAL A 157 -7.99 13.56 -0.97
C VAL A 157 -7.80 14.16 -2.36
N ILE A 158 -7.75 13.32 -3.39
CA ILE A 158 -7.62 13.72 -4.79
C ILE A 158 -9.00 13.72 -5.43
N LYS A 159 -9.33 14.78 -6.17
CA LYS A 159 -10.63 14.89 -6.85
C LYS A 159 -10.69 14.04 -8.11
N ASN A 160 -11.78 13.30 -8.25
CA ASN A 160 -12.12 12.52 -9.46
C ASN A 160 -10.98 11.57 -9.92
N ALA A 161 -10.25 10.99 -8.98
CA ALA A 161 -9.12 10.11 -9.28
C ALA A 161 -9.50 8.62 -9.37
N GLY A 162 -10.79 8.28 -9.23
CA GLY A 162 -11.26 6.89 -9.24
C GLY A 162 -10.56 6.07 -8.17
N HIS A 163 -10.13 4.86 -8.51
CA HIS A 163 -9.37 3.99 -7.59
C HIS A 163 -7.85 4.21 -7.65
N ILE A 164 -7.43 5.33 -8.23
CA ILE A 164 -6.00 5.67 -8.43
C ILE A 164 -5.22 4.48 -9.01
N ASN A 165 -5.72 3.91 -10.09
CA ASN A 165 -5.14 2.78 -10.80
C ASN A 165 -5.01 3.09 -12.32
N ALA A 166 -4.49 2.15 -13.10
CA ALA A 166 -4.32 2.32 -14.54
C ALA A 166 -5.65 2.63 -15.25
N ASP A 167 -6.75 1.97 -14.86
CA ASP A 167 -8.08 2.20 -15.44
C ASP A 167 -8.61 3.62 -15.16
N SER A 168 -8.15 4.22 -14.06
CA SER A 168 -8.45 5.63 -13.71
C SER A 168 -7.47 6.62 -14.34
N GLY A 169 -6.56 6.16 -15.22
CA GLY A 169 -5.57 6.97 -15.91
C GLY A 169 -4.28 7.23 -15.13
N TYR A 170 -4.04 6.51 -14.03
CA TYR A 170 -2.83 6.67 -13.20
C TYR A 170 -1.71 5.74 -13.68
N GLY A 171 -0.91 6.27 -14.60
CA GLY A 171 0.39 5.76 -15.02
C GLY A 171 1.51 6.51 -14.29
N LYS A 172 2.35 7.28 -15.03
CA LYS A 172 3.34 8.14 -14.37
C LYS A 172 2.63 9.16 -13.45
N TRP A 173 2.94 9.09 -12.16
CA TRP A 173 2.28 9.91 -11.14
C TRP A 173 3.32 10.67 -10.30
N GLU A 174 3.55 11.93 -10.68
CA GLU A 174 4.62 12.76 -10.10
C GLU A 174 4.47 12.95 -8.58
N LEU A 175 3.23 13.13 -8.08
CA LEU A 175 3.01 13.30 -6.65
C LEU A 175 3.59 12.15 -5.82
N ILE A 176 3.32 10.89 -6.20
CA ILE A 176 3.83 9.74 -5.43
C ILE A 176 5.34 9.56 -5.62
N GLU A 177 5.86 9.85 -6.82
CA GLU A 177 7.30 9.84 -7.07
C GLU A 177 8.01 10.86 -6.16
N ASP A 178 7.51 12.09 -6.09
CA ASP A 178 8.09 13.15 -5.26
C ASP A 178 8.03 12.80 -3.77
N LEU A 179 6.90 12.28 -3.29
CA LEU A 179 6.72 11.89 -1.90
C LEU A 179 7.64 10.72 -1.51
N VAL A 180 7.70 9.66 -2.34
CA VAL A 180 8.48 8.47 -2.02
C VAL A 180 9.97 8.72 -2.20
N MET A 181 10.37 9.42 -3.26
CA MET A 181 11.77 9.70 -3.59
C MET A 181 12.32 10.98 -2.91
N GLU A 182 11.47 11.70 -2.12
CA GLU A 182 11.85 12.96 -1.45
C GLU A 182 12.46 13.98 -2.42
N LYS A 183 11.91 14.05 -3.64
CA LYS A 183 12.29 15.09 -4.58
C LYS A 183 11.76 16.44 -4.07
N ARG A 184 12.66 17.35 -3.79
CA ARG A 184 12.38 18.73 -3.37
C ARG A 184 12.20 19.64 -4.57
#